data_5fb8c7f4766e3a8fc639c98d4c01b2ac
#
_entry.id   5fb8c7f4766e3a8fc639c98d4c01b2ac
#
_cell.length_a   1.000
_cell.length_b   1.000
_cell.length_c   1.000
_cell.angle_alpha   90.00
_cell.angle_beta   90.00
_cell.angle_gamma   90.00
#
_symmetry.space_group_name_H-M   'P 1'
#
loop_
_entity.id
_entity.type
_entity.pdbx_description
1 polymer ?
#
loop_
_entity_poly.entity_id
_entity_poly.type
_entity_poly.pdbx_seq_one_letter_code
_entity_poly.pdbx_strand_id
1 'polypeptide(L)'
;RQRQMCIRDSKNIGVLGGNMSASNAVYSRYVGVKEALVEHGYGFDEDRQFVTSYFTISGGYEAMNRLFDKMPELTAVFAMSDVTAIGAIRAIWDKGLRVPEDISVVGCDGIDIGNYFKPRLTTIRQHKEKIAARSVEILLDCIDNGARPVYEVEEFALVKGESVRKIN
;
A
#
# COMPACT_ATOMS: atom_id res chain seq x y z
N ARG A 1 -20.34 4.78 -8.58
CA ARG A 1 -20.82 4.98 -7.20
C ARG A 1 -20.25 3.98 -6.16
N GLN A 2 -19.21 3.20 -6.49
CA GLN A 2 -18.59 2.25 -5.55
C GLN A 2 -17.18 2.66 -5.06
N ARG A 3 -16.70 3.86 -5.42
CA ARG A 3 -15.33 4.33 -5.09
C ARG A 3 -15.13 4.86 -3.66
N GLN A 4 -16.11 4.75 -2.77
CA GLN A 4 -16.11 5.54 -1.53
C GLN A 4 -16.10 4.70 -0.24
N MET A 5 -15.69 3.42 -0.28
CA MET A 5 -16.00 2.56 0.87
C MET A 5 -14.92 2.37 1.94
N CYS A 6 -13.67 2.74 1.70
CA CYS A 6 -12.61 2.30 2.62
C CYS A 6 -11.91 3.41 3.42
N ILE A 7 -11.99 4.67 3.01
CA ILE A 7 -11.22 5.76 3.62
C ILE A 7 -12.13 6.85 4.20
N ARG A 8 -13.40 6.89 3.84
CA ARG A 8 -14.29 8.02 4.08
C ARG A 8 -14.58 8.36 5.53
N ASP A 9 -14.36 7.44 6.46
CA ASP A 9 -14.71 7.63 7.86
C ASP A 9 -13.49 7.56 8.79
N SER A 10 -12.32 7.19 8.27
CA SER A 10 -11.08 7.13 9.05
C SER A 10 -10.29 8.41 8.88
N LYS A 11 -10.28 9.26 9.91
CA LYS A 11 -9.52 10.53 9.90
C LYS A 11 -8.03 10.36 10.23
N ASN A 12 -7.67 9.23 10.83
CA ASN A 12 -6.33 8.95 11.33
C ASN A 12 -5.69 7.83 10.52
N ILE A 13 -5.17 8.20 9.34
CA ILE A 13 -4.57 7.28 8.37
C ILE A 13 -3.06 7.40 8.42
N GLY A 14 -2.39 6.29 8.69
CA GLY A 14 -0.93 6.18 8.62
C GLY A 14 -0.46 5.51 7.34
N VAL A 15 0.78 5.74 6.97
CA VAL A 15 1.42 5.23 5.75
C VAL A 15 2.72 4.54 6.10
N LEU A 16 2.87 3.28 5.69
CA LEU A 16 4.11 2.52 5.79
C LEU A 16 4.72 2.38 4.40
N GLY A 17 5.85 3.02 4.17
CA GLY A 17 6.48 3.04 2.86
C GLY A 17 7.96 2.74 2.87
N GLY A 18 8.57 2.69 1.68
CA GLY A 18 10.01 2.56 1.53
C GLY A 18 10.75 3.90 1.65
N ASN A 19 12.06 3.85 1.51
CA ASN A 19 12.86 5.06 1.36
C ASN A 19 12.52 5.74 0.02
N MET A 20 11.98 6.94 0.08
CA MET A 20 11.55 7.71 -1.09
C MET A 20 12.69 8.02 -2.08
N SER A 21 13.92 8.12 -1.59
CA SER A 21 15.11 8.36 -2.43
C SER A 21 15.61 7.09 -3.13
N ALA A 22 15.14 5.91 -2.75
CA ALA A 22 15.65 4.66 -3.27
C ALA A 22 15.02 4.24 -4.62
N SER A 23 13.83 4.74 -4.96
CA SER A 23 13.10 4.32 -6.16
C SER A 23 11.99 5.29 -6.53
N ASN A 24 11.88 5.60 -7.83
CA ASN A 24 10.77 6.37 -8.38
C ASN A 24 9.40 5.72 -8.10
N ALA A 25 9.32 4.40 -8.07
CA ALA A 25 8.08 3.69 -7.77
C ALA A 25 7.61 3.93 -6.32
N VAL A 26 8.55 4.01 -5.37
CA VAL A 26 8.23 4.34 -3.96
C VAL A 26 7.75 5.78 -3.87
N TYR A 27 8.47 6.71 -4.51
CA TYR A 27 8.10 8.12 -4.53
C TYR A 27 6.72 8.33 -5.17
N SER A 28 6.42 7.69 -6.30
CA SER A 28 5.11 7.80 -6.95
C SER A 28 3.97 7.27 -6.08
N ARG A 29 4.18 6.16 -5.35
CA ARG A 29 3.20 5.65 -4.39
C ARG A 29 2.96 6.64 -3.24
N TYR A 30 4.03 7.27 -2.74
CA TYR A 30 3.95 8.29 -1.70
C TYR A 30 3.14 9.51 -2.18
N VAL A 31 3.48 10.04 -3.36
CA VAL A 31 2.77 11.20 -3.94
C VAL A 31 1.29 10.87 -4.13
N GLY A 32 0.97 9.72 -4.71
CA GLY A 32 -0.42 9.31 -4.93
C GLY A 32 -1.24 9.20 -3.64
N VAL A 33 -0.65 8.70 -2.55
CA VAL A 33 -1.32 8.65 -1.24
C VAL A 33 -1.55 10.05 -0.68
N LYS A 34 -0.52 10.90 -0.71
CA LYS A 34 -0.60 12.27 -0.22
C LYS A 34 -1.67 13.07 -0.97
N GLU A 35 -1.65 13.01 -2.30
CA GLU A 35 -2.63 13.70 -3.14
C GLU A 35 -4.05 13.19 -2.86
N ALA A 36 -4.24 11.87 -2.79
CA ALA A 36 -5.55 11.29 -2.50
C ALA A 36 -6.10 11.72 -1.13
N LEU A 37 -5.26 11.79 -0.09
CA LEU A 37 -5.67 12.28 1.22
C LEU A 37 -6.09 13.75 1.17
N VAL A 38 -5.29 14.60 0.53
CA VAL A 38 -5.57 16.04 0.39
C VAL A 38 -6.85 16.28 -0.43
N GLU A 39 -7.03 15.62 -1.56
CA GLU A 39 -8.21 15.73 -2.41
C GLU A 39 -9.52 15.33 -1.69
N HIS A 40 -9.42 14.42 -0.72
CA HIS A 40 -10.57 14.00 0.09
C HIS A 40 -10.74 14.85 1.38
N GLY A 41 -9.98 15.93 1.52
CA GLY A 41 -10.10 16.86 2.65
C GLY A 41 -9.41 16.37 3.93
N TYR A 42 -8.53 15.37 3.83
CA TYR A 42 -7.64 14.96 4.91
C TYR A 42 -6.32 15.72 4.80
N GLY A 43 -5.85 16.28 5.90
CA GLY A 43 -4.48 16.79 5.95
C GLY A 43 -3.47 15.63 5.88
N PHE A 44 -2.28 15.90 5.37
CA PHE A 44 -1.17 14.95 5.44
C PHE A 44 0.04 15.60 6.09
N ASP A 45 0.36 15.13 7.28
CA ASP A 45 1.56 15.48 8.03
C ASP A 45 2.56 14.32 7.91
N GLU A 46 3.60 14.53 7.10
CA GLU A 46 4.59 13.50 6.78
C GLU A 46 5.33 13.02 8.04
N ASP A 47 5.73 13.94 8.90
CA ASP A 47 6.47 13.61 10.11
C ASP A 47 5.68 12.70 11.05
N ARG A 48 4.38 12.83 11.06
CA ARG A 48 3.46 12.09 11.91
C ARG A 48 2.92 10.84 11.24
N GLN A 49 2.46 10.94 9.99
CA GLN A 49 1.67 9.90 9.32
C GLN A 49 2.52 8.92 8.51
N PHE A 50 3.77 9.27 8.18
CA PHE A 50 4.63 8.41 7.38
C PHE A 50 5.74 7.76 8.20
N VAL A 51 5.93 6.45 8.00
CA VAL A 51 7.03 5.68 8.57
C VAL A 51 7.70 4.82 7.51
N THR A 52 9.01 4.97 7.38
CA THR A 52 9.81 4.14 6.46
C THR A 52 9.90 2.69 6.95
N SER A 53 9.66 1.74 6.03
CA SER A 53 9.89 0.31 6.18
C SER A 53 10.88 -0.19 5.13
N TYR A 54 11.37 -1.44 5.25
CA TYR A 54 12.32 -2.04 4.31
C TYR A 54 11.68 -3.04 3.35
N PHE A 55 10.35 -2.98 3.14
CA PHE A 55 9.60 -3.93 2.31
C PHE A 55 9.82 -5.39 2.70
N THR A 56 9.95 -5.64 3.99
CA THR A 56 10.00 -6.97 4.61
C THR A 56 8.91 -7.10 5.66
N ILE A 57 8.57 -8.33 6.05
CA ILE A 57 7.58 -8.55 7.12
C ILE A 57 8.08 -7.95 8.43
N SER A 58 9.35 -8.18 8.79
CA SER A 58 9.96 -7.61 10.00
C SER A 58 9.99 -6.07 9.95
N GLY A 59 10.37 -5.50 8.79
CA GLY A 59 10.37 -4.04 8.61
C GLY A 59 8.98 -3.44 8.71
N GLY A 60 7.93 -4.13 8.23
CA GLY A 60 6.54 -3.74 8.41
C GLY A 60 6.09 -3.78 9.87
N TYR A 61 6.49 -4.82 10.60
CA TYR A 61 6.24 -4.94 12.03
C TYR A 61 6.88 -3.80 12.84
N GLU A 62 8.16 -3.54 12.62
CA GLU A 62 8.90 -2.46 13.31
C GLU A 62 8.34 -1.08 12.93
N ALA A 63 8.05 -0.84 11.64
CA ALA A 63 7.49 0.42 11.17
C ALA A 63 6.10 0.68 11.77
N MET A 64 5.29 -0.35 11.90
CA MET A 64 3.97 -0.23 12.53
C MET A 64 4.07 0.14 14.03
N ASN A 65 5.02 -0.44 14.75
CA ASN A 65 5.25 -0.06 16.14
C ASN A 65 5.66 1.41 16.27
N ARG A 66 6.57 1.90 15.40
CA ARG A 66 6.93 3.32 15.36
C ARG A 66 5.74 4.22 14.98
N LEU A 67 4.86 3.74 14.10
CA LEU A 67 3.66 4.48 13.73
C LEU A 67 2.69 4.62 14.89
N PHE A 68 2.53 3.60 15.72
CA PHE A 68 1.73 3.68 16.95
C PHE A 68 2.25 4.73 17.93
N ASP A 69 3.58 4.86 18.04
CA ASP A 69 4.19 5.87 18.93
C ASP A 69 3.90 7.30 18.42
N LYS A 70 3.83 7.49 17.10
CA LYS A 70 3.50 8.76 16.46
C LYS A 70 2.00 9.07 16.44
N MET A 71 1.17 8.04 16.30
CA MET A 71 -0.28 8.13 16.10
C MET A 71 -1.04 7.12 16.96
N PRO A 72 -1.18 7.37 18.27
CA PRO A 72 -1.94 6.47 19.16
C PRO A 72 -3.42 6.30 18.76
N GLU A 73 -3.98 7.30 18.06
CA GLU A 73 -5.37 7.31 17.59
C GLU A 73 -5.56 6.74 16.19
N LEU A 74 -4.57 6.03 15.65
CA LEU A 74 -4.57 5.43 14.32
C LEU A 74 -5.78 4.51 14.11
N THR A 75 -6.45 4.64 12.95
CA THR A 75 -7.62 3.83 12.59
C THR A 75 -7.49 3.14 11.25
N ALA A 76 -6.55 3.56 10.41
CA ALA A 76 -6.26 2.89 9.15
C ALA A 76 -4.79 3.02 8.76
N VAL A 77 -4.29 2.04 8.03
CA VAL A 77 -2.93 2.00 7.50
C VAL A 77 -2.95 1.64 6.02
N PHE A 78 -2.25 2.44 5.24
CA PHE A 78 -1.85 2.07 3.89
C PHE A 78 -0.38 1.62 3.91
N ALA A 79 -0.13 0.36 3.57
CA ALA A 79 1.21 -0.17 3.39
C ALA A 79 1.57 -0.25 1.90
N MET A 80 2.69 0.34 1.51
CA MET A 80 3.15 0.40 0.13
C MET A 80 3.60 -0.95 -0.46
N SER A 81 3.53 -2.03 0.34
CA SER A 81 3.66 -3.41 -0.13
C SER A 81 2.87 -4.37 0.75
N ASP A 82 2.45 -5.50 0.20
CA ASP A 82 1.71 -6.53 0.93
C ASP A 82 2.55 -7.17 2.04
N VAL A 83 3.84 -7.36 1.83
CA VAL A 83 4.73 -7.92 2.87
C VAL A 83 4.85 -6.97 4.06
N THR A 84 4.88 -5.65 3.81
CA THR A 84 4.83 -4.64 4.87
C THR A 84 3.48 -4.67 5.59
N ALA A 85 2.36 -4.81 4.85
CA ALA A 85 1.02 -4.92 5.43
C ALA A 85 0.89 -6.13 6.36
N ILE A 86 1.44 -7.28 5.97
CA ILE A 86 1.44 -8.50 6.78
C ILE A 86 2.20 -8.28 8.10
N GLY A 87 3.36 -7.64 8.05
CA GLY A 87 4.13 -7.27 9.24
C GLY A 87 3.36 -6.30 10.14
N ALA A 88 2.71 -5.30 9.55
CA ALA A 88 1.87 -4.35 10.27
C ALA A 88 0.69 -5.02 10.97
N ILE A 89 -0.01 -5.93 10.30
CA ILE A 89 -1.12 -6.71 10.89
C ILE A 89 -0.63 -7.49 12.11
N ARG A 90 0.56 -8.10 12.04
CA ARG A 90 1.15 -8.81 13.17
C ARG A 90 1.41 -7.88 14.36
N ALA A 91 1.96 -6.68 14.13
CA ALA A 91 2.18 -5.69 15.19
C ALA A 91 0.87 -5.19 15.83
N ILE A 92 -0.18 -5.05 15.03
CA ILE A 92 -1.53 -4.70 15.52
C ILE A 92 -2.05 -5.77 16.47
N TRP A 93 -1.94 -7.05 16.09
CA TRP A 93 -2.38 -8.16 16.93
C TRP A 93 -1.58 -8.26 18.24
N ASP A 94 -0.27 -8.06 18.20
CA ASP A 94 0.58 -8.12 19.40
C ASP A 94 0.27 -7.00 20.40
N LYS A 95 -0.37 -5.90 19.95
CA LYS A 95 -0.96 -4.86 20.82
C LYS A 95 -2.39 -5.19 21.30
N GLY A 96 -2.91 -6.37 20.99
CA GLY A 96 -4.27 -6.77 21.35
C GLY A 96 -5.37 -6.12 20.53
N LEU A 97 -5.02 -5.43 19.44
CA LEU A 97 -5.95 -4.79 18.52
C LEU A 97 -6.33 -5.75 17.38
N ARG A 98 -7.49 -5.52 16.78
CA ARG A 98 -8.06 -6.36 15.73
C ARG A 98 -8.03 -5.69 14.36
N VAL A 99 -7.86 -6.48 13.33
CA VAL A 99 -7.98 -6.07 11.94
C VAL A 99 -9.16 -6.83 11.33
N PRO A 100 -10.15 -6.14 10.79
CA PRO A 100 -10.28 -4.70 10.55
C PRO A 100 -10.99 -3.90 11.66
N GLU A 101 -11.42 -4.53 12.77
CA GLU A 101 -12.35 -3.94 13.73
C GLU A 101 -11.80 -2.69 14.41
N ASP A 102 -10.54 -2.67 14.74
CA ASP A 102 -9.89 -1.54 15.41
C ASP A 102 -9.05 -0.73 14.42
N ILE A 103 -8.33 -1.41 13.51
CA ILE A 103 -7.51 -0.77 12.47
C ILE A 103 -7.73 -1.45 11.12
N SER A 104 -8.10 -0.69 10.11
CA SER A 104 -8.15 -1.14 8.72
C SER A 104 -6.75 -1.14 8.09
N VAL A 105 -6.42 -2.17 7.30
CA VAL A 105 -5.13 -2.28 6.61
C VAL A 105 -5.32 -2.53 5.13
N VAL A 106 -4.64 -1.73 4.30
CA VAL A 106 -4.59 -1.89 2.84
C VAL A 106 -3.15 -2.11 2.42
N GLY A 107 -2.90 -3.11 1.58
CA GLY A 107 -1.62 -3.40 0.97
C GLY A 107 -1.49 -2.91 -0.46
N CYS A 108 -0.36 -3.21 -1.06
CA CYS A 108 -0.06 -2.97 -2.47
C CYS A 108 0.84 -4.09 -2.97
N ASP A 109 0.60 -4.61 -4.15
CA ASP A 109 1.28 -5.58 -5.00
C ASP A 109 0.40 -6.78 -5.40
N GLY A 110 -0.59 -7.17 -4.60
CA GLY A 110 -1.49 -8.29 -4.88
C GLY A 110 -0.79 -9.64 -4.83
N ILE A 111 0.10 -9.88 -3.84
CA ILE A 111 0.80 -11.16 -3.68
C ILE A 111 -0.12 -12.25 -3.16
N ASP A 112 0.11 -13.48 -3.57
CA ASP A 112 -0.78 -14.61 -3.27
C ASP A 112 -0.91 -14.92 -1.77
N ILE A 113 0.14 -14.73 -0.99
CA ILE A 113 0.11 -14.98 0.46
C ILE A 113 -0.99 -14.18 1.17
N GLY A 114 -1.34 -13.00 0.65
CA GLY A 114 -2.42 -12.16 1.18
C GLY A 114 -3.80 -12.85 1.14
N ASN A 115 -3.98 -13.83 0.24
CA ASN A 115 -5.21 -14.60 0.13
C ASN A 115 -5.35 -15.67 1.23
N TYR A 116 -4.23 -16.12 1.77
CA TYR A 116 -4.17 -17.17 2.82
C TYR A 116 -4.03 -16.59 4.22
N PHE A 117 -3.92 -15.27 4.33
CA PHE A 117 -3.87 -14.58 5.62
C PHE A 117 -5.30 -14.38 6.16
N LYS A 118 -5.44 -14.33 7.48
CA LYS A 118 -6.74 -14.04 8.10
C LYS A 118 -6.59 -12.87 9.08
N PRO A 119 -7.24 -11.72 8.81
CA PRO A 119 -8.15 -11.44 7.68
C PRO A 119 -7.44 -11.42 6.33
N ARG A 120 -8.13 -11.85 5.26
CA ARG A 120 -7.62 -11.77 3.89
C ARG A 120 -7.30 -10.30 3.54
N LEU A 121 -6.11 -10.05 3.01
CA LEU A 121 -5.63 -8.69 2.78
C LEU A 121 -6.38 -8.01 1.60
N THR A 122 -6.87 -6.81 1.84
CA THR A 122 -7.30 -5.90 0.79
C THR A 122 -6.05 -5.24 0.19
N THR A 123 -5.87 -5.33 -1.12
CA THR A 123 -4.63 -4.88 -1.77
C THR A 123 -4.87 -4.36 -3.19
N ILE A 124 -3.96 -3.54 -3.67
CA ILE A 124 -3.90 -3.11 -5.07
C ILE A 124 -3.03 -4.13 -5.83
N ARG A 125 -3.65 -4.89 -6.76
CA ARG A 125 -2.96 -5.86 -7.59
C ARG A 125 -2.43 -5.20 -8.85
N GLN A 126 -1.14 -5.40 -9.12
CA GLN A 126 -0.50 -5.11 -10.40
C GLN A 126 -0.55 -6.34 -11.31
N HIS A 127 -0.78 -6.16 -12.60
CA HIS A 127 -0.74 -7.25 -13.60
C HIS A 127 0.70 -7.56 -14.00
N LYS A 128 1.46 -8.18 -13.10
CA LYS A 128 2.92 -8.41 -13.22
C LYS A 128 3.29 -9.19 -14.48
N GLU A 129 2.47 -10.16 -14.84
CA GLU A 129 2.66 -10.97 -16.06
C GLU A 129 2.55 -10.12 -17.33
N LYS A 130 1.57 -9.22 -17.39
CA LYS A 130 1.41 -8.29 -18.51
C LYS A 130 2.56 -7.29 -18.57
N ILE A 131 2.94 -6.74 -17.42
CA ILE A 131 4.06 -5.80 -17.32
C ILE A 131 5.34 -6.47 -17.80
N ALA A 132 5.62 -7.70 -17.38
CA ALA A 132 6.80 -8.45 -17.77
C ALA A 132 6.79 -8.76 -19.29
N ALA A 133 5.69 -9.27 -19.83
CA ALA A 133 5.56 -9.56 -21.26
C ALA A 133 5.77 -8.28 -22.09
N ARG A 134 5.10 -7.20 -21.74
CA ARG A 134 5.20 -5.93 -22.47
C ARG A 134 6.60 -5.32 -22.39
N SER A 135 7.28 -5.46 -21.27
CA SER A 135 8.67 -5.00 -21.12
C SER A 135 9.62 -5.72 -22.06
N VAL A 136 9.43 -7.05 -22.25
CA VAL A 136 10.23 -7.84 -23.20
C VAL A 136 9.90 -7.45 -24.64
N GLU A 137 8.64 -7.26 -25.00
CA GLU A 137 8.23 -6.80 -26.33
C GLU A 137 8.89 -5.44 -26.69
N ILE A 138 8.84 -4.48 -25.77
CA ILE A 138 9.48 -3.17 -25.96
C ILE A 138 11.01 -3.33 -26.14
N LEU A 139 11.63 -4.19 -25.33
CA LEU A 139 13.07 -4.43 -25.44
C LEU A 139 13.44 -5.02 -26.81
N LEU A 140 12.71 -6.02 -27.29
CA LEU A 140 12.95 -6.63 -28.60
C LEU A 140 12.74 -5.61 -29.73
N ASP A 141 11.70 -4.79 -29.63
CA ASP A 141 11.43 -3.75 -30.62
C ASP A 141 12.58 -2.69 -30.69
N CYS A 142 13.14 -2.35 -29.53
CA CYS A 142 14.31 -1.47 -29.48
C CYS A 142 15.56 -2.10 -30.11
N ILE A 143 15.77 -3.41 -29.91
CA ILE A 143 16.92 -4.14 -30.42
C ILE A 143 16.78 -4.36 -31.94
N ASP A 144 15.64 -4.89 -32.38
CA ASP A 144 15.45 -5.36 -33.74
C ASP A 144 15.10 -4.24 -34.73
N ASN A 145 14.32 -3.25 -34.28
CA ASN A 145 13.77 -2.19 -35.12
C ASN A 145 14.32 -0.80 -34.80
N GLY A 146 15.21 -0.65 -33.80
CA GLY A 146 15.73 0.63 -33.37
C GLY A 146 14.64 1.56 -32.82
N ALA A 147 13.56 1.00 -32.28
CA ALA A 147 12.47 1.78 -31.66
C ALA A 147 12.99 2.60 -30.48
N ARG A 148 12.36 3.75 -30.24
CA ARG A 148 12.68 4.55 -29.05
C ARG A 148 12.01 3.94 -27.82
N PRO A 149 12.65 4.02 -26.63
CA PRO A 149 12.03 3.64 -25.39
C PRO A 149 10.68 4.37 -25.20
N VAL A 150 9.65 3.63 -24.79
CA VAL A 150 8.32 4.18 -24.53
C VAL A 150 8.01 4.07 -23.04
N TYR A 151 7.18 4.99 -22.55
CA TYR A 151 6.63 4.93 -21.22
C TYR A 151 5.16 4.53 -21.32
N GLU A 152 4.83 3.37 -20.73
CA GLU A 152 3.48 2.84 -20.68
C GLU A 152 3.05 2.59 -19.24
N VAL A 153 1.77 2.74 -18.96
CA VAL A 153 1.18 2.48 -17.64
C VAL A 153 0.16 1.36 -17.78
N GLU A 154 0.38 0.27 -17.08
CA GLU A 154 -0.58 -0.83 -17.00
C GLU A 154 -1.68 -0.54 -15.97
N GLU A 155 -2.87 -1.07 -16.23
CA GLU A 155 -3.99 -1.00 -15.31
C GLU A 155 -3.71 -1.80 -14.04
N PHE A 156 -4.36 -1.41 -12.96
CA PHE A 156 -4.34 -2.11 -11.68
C PHE A 156 -5.74 -2.54 -11.27
N ALA A 157 -5.84 -3.51 -10.37
CA ALA A 157 -7.10 -3.98 -9.82
C ALA A 157 -7.11 -3.87 -8.29
N LEU A 158 -8.24 -3.42 -7.72
CA LEU A 158 -8.46 -3.52 -6.28
C LEU A 158 -8.97 -4.93 -5.95
N VAL A 159 -8.17 -5.70 -5.21
CA VAL A 159 -8.56 -6.99 -4.64
C VAL A 159 -9.15 -6.74 -3.27
N LYS A 160 -10.46 -6.91 -3.16
CA LYS A 160 -11.17 -6.78 -1.89
C LYS A 160 -10.91 -8.00 -1.01
N GLY A 161 -10.34 -7.77 0.15
CA GLY A 161 -10.17 -8.74 1.22
C GLY A 161 -11.12 -8.46 2.38
N GLU A 162 -10.66 -8.80 3.58
CA GLU A 162 -11.37 -8.67 4.85
C GLU A 162 -10.69 -7.68 5.80
N SER A 163 -9.50 -7.17 5.41
CA SER A 163 -8.65 -6.31 6.26
C SER A 163 -9.10 -4.85 6.34
N VAL A 164 -10.22 -4.51 5.70
CA VAL A 164 -10.81 -3.16 5.71
C VAL A 164 -12.27 -3.24 6.06
N ARG A 165 -12.72 -2.38 6.97
CA ARG A 165 -14.13 -2.22 7.31
C ARG A 165 -14.62 -0.79 7.07
N LYS A 166 -15.93 -0.64 6.96
CA LYS A 166 -16.58 0.66 7.06
C LYS A 166 -16.65 1.03 8.55
N ILE A 167 -16.26 2.25 8.88
CA ILE A 167 -16.49 2.84 10.20
C ILE A 167 -17.86 3.53 10.12
N ASN A 168 -18.79 3.13 10.98
CA ASN A 168 -20.13 3.74 11.07
C ASN A 168 -20.08 5.03 11.90
#